data_e57f14c9ceb84011008200cb66126052
#
_entry.id   e57f14c9ceb84011008200cb66126052
#
_cell.length_a   1.000
_cell.length_b   1.000
_cell.length_c   1.000
_cell.angle_alpha   90.00
_cell.angle_beta   90.00
_cell.angle_gamma   90.00
#
_symmetry.space_group_name_H-M   'P 1'
#
loop_
_entity.id
_entity.type
_entity.pdbx_description
1 polymer ?
#
loop_
_entity_poly.entity_id
_entity_poly.type
_entity_poly.pdbx_seq_one_letter_code
_entity_poly.pdbx_strand_id
1 'polypeptide(L)'
;MLNFFNALIPLLVIHVICDFYLQPKSWVDAKRESTYCAIELYFHSVLHGVALIIPAFILGLGVHSTVCLVAIVMVTHYLFDLGKAMLPNGEKLGYFILDQCLHVLVLVFIAYHMSTNLTLDALLNHKHFFDVIFISLGYLIALKPTSIIIASVLKRFPLSSSGQGEGVAASETDSDAVSSAEVGGIAAGGELIGYLERVLILTFTIAGSYAAIGFIFAAKSIFRFGELNKSEDRSMTEYVLIGSLLSVVITTVIGTLVSLGLGIKIK
;
A
#
# COMPACT_ATOMS: atom_id res chain seq x y z
N MET A 1 -5.69 31.21 0.96
CA MET A 1 -5.07 30.38 2.02
C MET A 1 -5.07 28.93 1.57
N LEU A 2 -3.94 28.29 1.60
CA LEU A 2 -3.85 26.85 1.29
C LEU A 2 -4.62 26.11 2.38
N ASN A 3 -5.65 25.35 2.00
CA ASN A 3 -6.35 24.49 2.94
C ASN A 3 -5.38 23.36 3.36
N PHE A 4 -5.46 22.95 4.62
CA PHE A 4 -4.64 21.86 5.17
C PHE A 4 -4.64 20.60 4.28
N PHE A 5 -5.81 20.16 3.82
CA PHE A 5 -5.93 18.99 2.94
C PHE A 5 -5.29 19.21 1.56
N ASN A 6 -5.32 20.44 1.05
CA ASN A 6 -4.71 20.77 -0.23
C ASN A 6 -3.18 20.67 -0.18
N ALA A 7 -2.58 20.91 0.99
CA ALA A 7 -1.17 20.69 1.22
C ALA A 7 -0.87 19.20 1.47
N LEU A 8 -1.63 18.54 2.33
CA LEU A 8 -1.37 17.18 2.80
C LEU A 8 -1.51 16.13 1.69
N ILE A 9 -2.57 16.19 0.87
CA ILE A 9 -2.88 15.14 -0.11
C ILE A 9 -1.75 14.94 -1.13
N PRO A 10 -1.19 15.98 -1.78
CA PRO A 10 -0.06 15.80 -2.71
C PRO A 10 1.19 15.22 -2.04
N LEU A 11 1.46 15.59 -0.79
CA LEU A 11 2.59 15.03 -0.04
C LEU A 11 2.38 13.53 0.24
N LEU A 12 1.16 13.14 0.63
CA LEU A 12 0.81 11.74 0.85
C LEU A 12 0.87 10.91 -0.45
N VAL A 13 0.41 11.45 -1.58
CA VAL A 13 0.51 10.78 -2.88
C VAL A 13 1.95 10.44 -3.21
N ILE A 14 2.85 11.41 -3.08
CA ILE A 14 4.28 11.20 -3.35
C ILE A 14 4.86 10.16 -2.37
N HIS A 15 4.56 10.27 -1.09
CA HIS A 15 5.02 9.32 -0.09
C HIS A 15 4.59 7.87 -0.44
N VAL A 16 3.30 7.66 -0.75
CA VAL A 16 2.79 6.34 -1.14
C VAL A 16 3.45 5.83 -2.42
N ILE A 17 3.68 6.70 -3.41
CA ILE A 17 4.36 6.31 -4.65
C ILE A 17 5.81 5.88 -4.35
N CYS A 18 6.54 6.65 -3.56
CA CYS A 18 7.95 6.33 -3.25
C CYS A 18 8.08 5.06 -2.42
N ASP A 19 7.26 4.87 -1.38
CA ASP A 19 7.36 3.72 -0.49
C ASP A 19 6.88 2.41 -1.14
N PHE A 20 5.79 2.45 -1.89
CA PHE A 20 5.12 1.23 -2.33
C PHE A 20 5.32 0.89 -3.81
N TYR A 21 5.65 1.87 -4.65
CA TYR A 21 5.77 1.66 -6.09
C TYR A 21 7.20 1.85 -6.60
N LEU A 22 7.99 2.74 -6.00
CA LEU A 22 9.36 3.02 -6.42
C LEU A 22 10.42 2.32 -5.55
N GLN A 23 10.04 1.72 -4.41
CA GLN A 23 10.93 0.92 -3.58
C GLN A 23 10.89 -0.56 -4.00
N PRO A 24 11.91 -1.10 -4.68
CA PRO A 24 11.96 -2.52 -5.00
C PRO A 24 12.22 -3.37 -3.76
N LYS A 25 11.79 -4.63 -3.80
CA LYS A 25 11.99 -5.59 -2.69
C LYS A 25 13.46 -5.74 -2.32
N SER A 26 14.36 -5.72 -3.30
CA SER A 26 15.81 -5.81 -3.08
C SER A 26 16.34 -4.69 -2.17
N TRP A 27 15.77 -3.47 -2.24
CA TRP A 27 16.16 -2.38 -1.34
C TRP A 27 15.71 -2.64 0.09
N VAL A 28 14.50 -3.19 0.25
CA VAL A 28 13.99 -3.57 1.57
C VAL A 28 14.85 -4.65 2.22
N ASP A 29 15.25 -5.65 1.43
CA ASP A 29 16.10 -6.74 1.89
C ASP A 29 17.52 -6.23 2.24
N ALA A 30 18.13 -5.39 1.39
CA ALA A 30 19.44 -4.78 1.66
C ALA A 30 19.47 -3.91 2.93
N LYS A 31 18.42 -3.11 3.17
CA LYS A 31 18.27 -2.32 4.41
C LYS A 31 18.26 -3.20 5.66
N ARG A 32 17.72 -4.42 5.57
CA ARG A 32 17.64 -5.37 6.70
C ARG A 32 18.98 -6.06 6.95
N GLU A 33 19.68 -6.41 5.88
CA GLU A 33 20.95 -7.13 5.97
C GLU A 33 22.09 -6.22 6.43
N SER A 34 22.17 -5.01 5.87
CA SER A 34 23.30 -4.10 6.04
C SER A 34 22.99 -2.88 6.90
N THR A 35 21.72 -2.68 7.31
CA THR A 35 21.26 -1.56 8.14
C THR A 35 21.81 -0.20 7.69
N TYR A 36 22.58 0.49 8.52
CA TYR A 36 23.17 1.82 8.20
C TYR A 36 24.22 1.78 7.08
N CYS A 37 24.77 0.60 6.73
CA CYS A 37 25.70 0.43 5.61
C CYS A 37 24.98 0.23 4.26
N ALA A 38 23.67 0.02 4.26
CA ALA A 38 22.91 -0.15 3.04
C ALA A 38 22.82 1.16 2.27
N ILE A 39 23.40 1.23 1.07
CA ILE A 39 23.34 2.42 0.21
C ILE A 39 21.89 2.69 -0.24
N GLU A 40 21.05 1.68 -0.31
CA GLU A 40 19.64 1.72 -0.65
C GLU A 40 18.81 2.53 0.37
N LEU A 41 19.25 2.58 1.63
CA LEU A 41 18.63 3.41 2.66
C LEU A 41 18.78 4.90 2.32
N TYR A 42 19.96 5.30 1.87
CA TYR A 42 20.24 6.69 1.46
C TYR A 42 19.52 7.04 0.17
N PHE A 43 19.59 6.17 -0.84
CA PHE A 43 18.87 6.40 -2.11
C PHE A 43 17.36 6.54 -1.90
N HIS A 44 16.77 5.73 -1.06
CA HIS A 44 15.34 5.80 -0.77
C HIS A 44 14.96 7.11 -0.09
N SER A 45 15.75 7.55 0.89
CA SER A 45 15.51 8.84 1.56
C SER A 45 15.68 10.03 0.61
N VAL A 46 16.71 9.99 -0.26
CA VAL A 46 16.91 11.01 -1.30
C VAL A 46 15.76 11.01 -2.31
N LEU A 47 15.28 9.83 -2.71
CA LEU A 47 14.14 9.70 -3.61
C LEU A 47 12.89 10.41 -3.07
N HIS A 48 12.58 10.23 -1.78
CA HIS A 48 11.49 10.93 -1.11
C HIS A 48 11.66 12.46 -1.15
N GLY A 49 12.86 12.93 -0.81
CA GLY A 49 13.15 14.37 -0.84
C GLY A 49 13.03 14.98 -2.23
N VAL A 50 13.65 14.35 -3.23
CA VAL A 50 13.63 14.84 -4.63
C VAL A 50 12.21 14.80 -5.21
N ALA A 51 11.46 13.73 -4.95
CA ALA A 51 10.09 13.60 -5.44
C ALA A 51 9.15 14.69 -4.88
N LEU A 52 9.42 15.20 -3.68
CA LEU A 52 8.65 16.30 -3.08
C LEU A 52 8.85 17.67 -3.76
N ILE A 53 9.84 17.81 -4.65
CA ILE A 53 9.96 19.02 -5.48
C ILE A 53 8.73 19.17 -6.38
N ILE A 54 8.12 18.06 -6.81
CA ILE A 54 6.92 18.09 -7.66
C ILE A 54 5.75 18.77 -6.94
N PRO A 55 5.29 18.27 -5.77
CA PRO A 55 4.22 18.94 -5.05
C PRO A 55 4.63 20.34 -4.55
N ALA A 56 5.87 20.57 -4.20
CA ALA A 56 6.35 21.90 -3.83
C ALA A 56 6.16 22.92 -4.96
N PHE A 57 6.48 22.52 -6.19
CA PHE A 57 6.27 23.35 -7.38
C PHE A 57 4.76 23.57 -7.65
N ILE A 58 3.95 22.52 -7.59
CA ILE A 58 2.48 22.60 -7.78
C ILE A 58 1.84 23.51 -6.73
N LEU A 59 2.32 23.43 -5.47
CA LEU A 59 1.86 24.25 -4.37
C LEU A 59 2.44 25.68 -4.39
N GLY A 60 3.36 25.98 -5.35
CA GLY A 60 4.01 27.28 -5.51
C GLY A 60 4.85 27.70 -4.32
N LEU A 61 5.51 26.74 -3.69
CA LEU A 61 6.43 27.03 -2.59
C LEU A 61 7.66 27.81 -3.08
N GLY A 62 8.07 28.81 -2.30
CA GLY A 62 9.33 29.46 -2.54
C GLY A 62 10.52 28.51 -2.34
N VAL A 63 11.66 28.82 -2.94
CA VAL A 63 12.88 27.98 -2.91
C VAL A 63 13.27 27.60 -1.48
N HIS A 64 13.27 28.56 -0.55
CA HIS A 64 13.61 28.29 0.86
C HIS A 64 12.68 27.25 1.49
N SER A 65 11.36 27.41 1.34
CA SER A 65 10.37 26.47 1.87
C SER A 65 10.50 25.09 1.23
N THR A 66 10.79 25.04 -0.07
CA THR A 66 11.03 23.77 -0.78
C THR A 66 12.26 23.05 -0.24
N VAL A 67 13.38 23.77 -0.06
CA VAL A 67 14.60 23.18 0.51
C VAL A 67 14.36 22.67 1.94
N CYS A 68 13.66 23.45 2.78
CA CYS A 68 13.30 23.01 4.13
C CYS A 68 12.41 21.75 4.10
N LEU A 69 11.39 21.70 3.25
CA LEU A 69 10.52 20.55 3.06
C LEU A 69 11.31 19.30 2.70
N VAL A 70 12.15 19.40 1.66
CA VAL A 70 13.00 18.32 1.16
C VAL A 70 13.93 17.82 2.27
N ALA A 71 14.64 18.74 2.95
CA ALA A 71 15.60 18.39 3.99
C ALA A 71 14.92 17.69 5.18
N ILE A 72 13.80 18.22 5.67
CA ILE A 72 13.06 17.64 6.80
C ILE A 72 12.61 16.22 6.46
N VAL A 73 12.00 16.03 5.29
CA VAL A 73 11.50 14.71 4.90
C VAL A 73 12.64 13.73 4.65
N MET A 74 13.70 14.13 3.98
CA MET A 74 14.88 13.26 3.79
C MET A 74 15.46 12.77 5.11
N VAL A 75 15.66 13.68 6.07
CA VAL A 75 16.27 13.35 7.36
C VAL A 75 15.34 12.47 8.18
N THR A 76 14.06 12.84 8.31
CA THR A 76 13.10 12.07 9.11
C THR A 76 12.83 10.70 8.50
N HIS A 77 12.71 10.61 7.17
CA HIS A 77 12.52 9.34 6.46
C HIS A 77 13.72 8.41 6.68
N TYR A 78 14.94 8.94 6.53
CA TYR A 78 16.16 8.17 6.82
C TYR A 78 16.18 7.64 8.26
N LEU A 79 15.85 8.48 9.24
CA LEU A 79 15.89 8.10 10.66
C LEU A 79 14.85 7.02 11.00
N PHE A 80 13.64 7.11 10.46
CA PHE A 80 12.59 6.12 10.73
C PHE A 80 12.88 4.79 10.06
N ASP A 81 13.29 4.81 8.79
CA ASP A 81 13.70 3.61 8.07
C ASP A 81 14.90 2.91 8.73
N LEU A 82 15.90 3.69 9.15
CA LEU A 82 17.04 3.16 9.90
C LEU A 82 16.59 2.54 11.21
N GLY A 83 15.76 3.26 11.98
CA GLY A 83 15.22 2.74 13.25
C GLY A 83 14.50 1.41 13.07
N LYS A 84 13.65 1.30 12.04
CA LYS A 84 12.94 0.06 11.69
C LYS A 84 13.91 -1.06 11.27
N ALA A 85 14.94 -0.74 10.48
CA ALA A 85 15.94 -1.72 10.02
C ALA A 85 16.77 -2.28 11.17
N MET A 86 17.00 -1.50 12.24
CA MET A 86 17.74 -1.92 13.44
C MET A 86 16.90 -2.78 14.40
N LEU A 87 15.57 -2.82 14.24
CA LEU A 87 14.70 -3.58 15.14
C LEU A 87 14.73 -5.07 14.82
N PRO A 88 14.92 -5.96 15.82
CA PRO A 88 14.74 -7.39 15.62
C PRO A 88 13.29 -7.66 15.21
N ASN A 89 13.09 -8.34 14.08
CA ASN A 89 11.78 -8.59 13.50
C ASN A 89 11.03 -7.33 12.99
N GLY A 90 11.73 -6.31 12.49
CA GLY A 90 11.14 -5.09 11.90
C GLY A 90 10.13 -5.31 10.77
N GLU A 91 9.99 -6.56 10.29
CA GLU A 91 9.00 -6.99 9.29
C GLU A 91 7.60 -7.25 9.87
N LYS A 92 7.45 -7.29 11.19
CA LYS A 92 6.13 -7.50 11.80
C LYS A 92 5.19 -6.36 11.43
N LEU A 93 3.92 -6.71 11.18
CA LEU A 93 2.88 -5.74 10.81
C LEU A 93 2.83 -4.53 11.77
N GLY A 94 3.04 -4.74 13.07
CA GLY A 94 3.04 -3.64 14.05
C GLY A 94 4.12 -2.60 13.80
N TYR A 95 5.34 -3.04 13.47
CA TYR A 95 6.45 -2.12 13.14
C TYR A 95 6.25 -1.45 11.78
N PHE A 96 5.64 -2.15 10.81
CA PHE A 96 5.25 -1.56 9.54
C PHE A 96 4.22 -0.44 9.74
N ILE A 97 3.17 -0.68 10.54
CA ILE A 97 2.15 0.33 10.82
C ILE A 97 2.77 1.53 11.57
N LEU A 98 3.59 1.27 12.59
CA LEU A 98 4.25 2.33 13.35
C LEU A 98 5.12 3.22 12.44
N ASP A 99 5.91 2.60 11.59
CA ASP A 99 6.76 3.26 10.60
C ASP A 99 5.93 4.17 9.68
N GLN A 100 4.87 3.65 9.07
CA GLN A 100 3.98 4.44 8.23
C GLN A 100 3.28 5.58 8.99
N CYS A 101 2.86 5.33 10.24
CA CYS A 101 2.29 6.38 11.10
C CYS A 101 3.28 7.51 11.37
N LEU A 102 4.55 7.22 11.63
CA LEU A 102 5.58 8.23 11.86
C LEU A 102 5.83 9.08 10.62
N HIS A 103 5.93 8.46 9.44
CA HIS A 103 6.08 9.19 8.18
C HIS A 103 4.89 10.11 7.90
N VAL A 104 3.67 9.57 8.03
CA VAL A 104 2.44 10.36 7.85
C VAL A 104 2.35 11.50 8.86
N LEU A 105 2.74 11.29 10.11
CA LEU A 105 2.72 12.32 11.15
C LEU A 105 3.62 13.50 10.80
N VAL A 106 4.82 13.25 10.25
CA VAL A 106 5.70 14.32 9.76
C VAL A 106 5.03 15.10 8.62
N LEU A 107 4.41 14.40 7.65
CA LEU A 107 3.72 15.06 6.54
C LEU A 107 2.53 15.90 7.02
N VAL A 108 1.77 15.40 7.99
CA VAL A 108 0.68 16.14 8.66
C VAL A 108 1.20 17.40 9.33
N PHE A 109 2.31 17.29 10.07
CA PHE A 109 2.94 18.43 10.75
C PHE A 109 3.41 19.49 9.74
N ILE A 110 4.06 19.07 8.66
CA ILE A 110 4.49 19.96 7.58
C ILE A 110 3.28 20.65 6.92
N ALA A 111 2.24 19.88 6.55
CA ALA A 111 1.03 20.42 5.94
C ALA A 111 0.32 21.42 6.85
N TYR A 112 0.31 21.17 8.16
CA TYR A 112 -0.23 22.09 9.14
C TYR A 112 0.52 23.44 9.13
N HIS A 113 1.86 23.41 9.17
CA HIS A 113 2.68 24.62 9.09
C HIS A 113 2.54 25.35 7.75
N MET A 114 2.42 24.61 6.65
CA MET A 114 2.23 25.19 5.32
C MET A 114 0.87 25.88 5.17
N SER A 115 -0.17 25.37 5.81
CA SER A 115 -1.53 25.92 5.71
C SER A 115 -1.67 27.33 6.32
N THR A 116 -0.79 27.72 7.21
CA THR A 116 -0.81 29.05 7.87
C THR A 116 -0.06 30.13 7.11
N ASN A 117 0.79 29.77 6.15
CA ASN A 117 1.78 30.69 5.55
C ASN A 117 1.67 30.86 4.03
N LEU A 118 0.70 30.25 3.33
CA LEU A 118 0.66 30.25 1.87
C LEU A 118 -0.58 30.93 1.29
N THR A 119 -0.31 32.00 0.57
CA THR A 119 -1.26 32.69 -0.33
C THR A 119 -1.06 32.20 -1.74
N LEU A 120 -1.82 31.18 -2.16
CA LEU A 120 -1.88 30.72 -3.55
C LEU A 120 -3.33 30.42 -3.93
N ASP A 121 -4.02 31.50 -4.29
CA ASP A 121 -5.46 31.45 -4.55
C ASP A 121 -5.84 31.03 -5.98
N ALA A 122 -4.93 31.06 -6.93
CA ALA A 122 -5.33 31.01 -8.33
C ALA A 122 -5.26 29.63 -8.99
N LEU A 123 -4.31 28.75 -8.60
CA LEU A 123 -4.15 27.43 -9.21
C LEU A 123 -4.89 26.30 -8.50
N LEU A 124 -5.19 26.47 -7.21
CA LEU A 124 -5.74 25.43 -6.34
C LEU A 124 -7.27 25.55 -6.16
N ASN A 125 -7.89 26.55 -6.76
CA ASN A 125 -9.36 26.74 -6.75
C ASN A 125 -10.10 25.81 -7.71
N HIS A 126 -9.41 24.95 -8.46
CA HIS A 126 -10.08 23.90 -9.21
C HIS A 126 -10.44 22.75 -8.25
N LYS A 127 -11.67 22.79 -7.73
CA LYS A 127 -12.25 21.72 -6.91
C LYS A 127 -11.95 20.32 -7.48
N HIS A 128 -12.07 20.17 -8.79
CA HIS A 128 -11.80 18.91 -9.51
C HIS A 128 -10.35 18.43 -9.44
N PHE A 129 -9.36 19.29 -9.27
CA PHE A 129 -7.97 18.87 -9.17
C PHE A 129 -7.72 18.05 -7.89
N PHE A 130 -8.21 18.54 -6.76
CA PHE A 130 -8.07 17.84 -5.48
C PHE A 130 -8.94 16.60 -5.41
N ASP A 131 -10.14 16.63 -5.99
CA ASP A 131 -11.01 15.47 -6.08
C ASP A 131 -10.29 14.32 -6.82
N VAL A 132 -9.64 14.61 -7.97
CA VAL A 132 -8.89 13.61 -8.74
C VAL A 132 -7.67 13.08 -7.96
N ILE A 133 -6.88 13.96 -7.32
CA ILE A 133 -5.73 13.52 -6.52
C ILE A 133 -6.20 12.67 -5.33
N PHE A 134 -7.29 13.04 -4.68
CA PHE A 134 -7.82 12.32 -3.52
C PHE A 134 -8.35 10.94 -3.91
N ILE A 135 -9.06 10.83 -5.04
CA ILE A 135 -9.48 9.56 -5.62
C ILE A 135 -8.25 8.71 -5.97
N SER A 136 -7.24 9.31 -6.63
CA SER A 136 -6.00 8.62 -6.99
C SER A 136 -5.27 8.06 -5.77
N LEU A 137 -5.21 8.82 -4.67
CA LEU A 137 -4.66 8.36 -3.40
C LEU A 137 -5.43 7.14 -2.87
N GLY A 138 -6.78 7.15 -2.96
CA GLY A 138 -7.61 6.02 -2.60
C GLY A 138 -7.24 4.75 -3.37
N TYR A 139 -7.07 4.84 -4.70
CA TYR A 139 -6.64 3.72 -5.54
C TYR A 139 -5.21 3.26 -5.19
N LEU A 140 -4.26 4.18 -4.99
CA LEU A 140 -2.89 3.84 -4.62
C LEU A 140 -2.85 3.05 -3.30
N ILE A 141 -3.61 3.46 -2.29
CA ILE A 141 -3.69 2.78 -1.00
C ILE A 141 -4.39 1.42 -1.14
N ALA A 142 -5.47 1.33 -1.92
CA ALA A 142 -6.22 0.09 -2.12
C ALA A 142 -5.40 -1.00 -2.83
N LEU A 143 -4.41 -0.65 -3.65
CA LEU A 143 -3.61 -1.61 -4.40
C LEU A 143 -2.48 -2.21 -3.55
N LYS A 144 -1.26 -1.69 -3.64
CA LYS A 144 -0.07 -2.29 -2.99
C LYS A 144 -0.09 -2.22 -1.47
N PRO A 145 -0.37 -1.08 -0.81
CA PRO A 145 -0.43 -1.03 0.64
C PRO A 145 -1.39 -2.04 1.25
N THR A 146 -2.59 -2.16 0.68
CA THR A 146 -3.59 -3.14 1.12
C THR A 146 -3.10 -4.57 0.92
N SER A 147 -2.41 -4.89 -0.17
CA SER A 147 -1.82 -6.22 -0.38
C SER A 147 -0.80 -6.57 0.71
N ILE A 148 0.05 -5.63 1.10
CA ILE A 148 1.04 -5.83 2.16
C ILE A 148 0.37 -6.08 3.51
N ILE A 149 -0.68 -5.32 3.83
CA ILE A 149 -1.46 -5.51 5.06
C ILE A 149 -2.09 -6.90 5.08
N ILE A 150 -2.77 -7.29 3.99
CA ILE A 150 -3.41 -8.60 3.87
C ILE A 150 -2.38 -9.73 4.04
N ALA A 151 -1.28 -9.67 3.31
CA ALA A 151 -0.20 -10.64 3.41
C ALA A 151 0.37 -10.75 4.84
N SER A 152 0.54 -9.62 5.53
CA SER A 152 1.04 -9.57 6.90
C SER A 152 0.06 -10.15 7.92
N VAL A 153 -1.25 -9.97 7.70
CA VAL A 153 -2.29 -10.60 8.54
C VAL A 153 -2.33 -12.10 8.29
N LEU A 154 -2.31 -12.53 7.03
CA LEU A 154 -2.37 -13.93 6.64
C LEU A 154 -1.17 -14.74 7.16
N LYS A 155 0.00 -14.15 7.30
CA LYS A 155 1.17 -14.79 7.94
C LYS A 155 0.91 -15.25 9.39
N ARG A 156 -0.12 -14.71 10.07
CA ARG A 156 -0.53 -15.14 11.42
C ARG A 156 -1.39 -16.40 11.41
N PHE A 157 -1.88 -16.80 10.24
CA PHE A 157 -2.68 -18.00 10.03
C PHE A 157 -1.93 -18.95 9.09
N PRO A 158 -0.83 -19.60 9.56
CA PRO A 158 -0.06 -20.49 8.70
C PRO A 158 -0.94 -21.66 8.26
N LEU A 159 -0.82 -22.02 6.98
CA LEU A 159 -1.42 -23.26 6.47
C LEU A 159 -0.75 -24.42 7.20
N SER A 160 -1.52 -25.19 7.96
CA SER A 160 -1.05 -26.45 8.53
C SER A 160 -0.85 -27.40 7.36
N SER A 161 0.40 -27.65 6.97
CA SER A 161 0.74 -28.73 6.04
C SER A 161 0.47 -30.07 6.74
N SER A 162 -0.76 -30.55 6.71
CA SER A 162 -1.10 -31.92 7.06
C SER A 162 -0.68 -32.82 5.89
N GLY A 163 0.61 -33.16 5.85
CA GLY A 163 1.18 -34.01 4.80
C GLY A 163 2.67 -34.16 4.97
N GLN A 164 3.16 -34.47 6.19
CA GLN A 164 4.44 -35.14 6.34
C GLN A 164 4.24 -36.62 5.99
N GLY A 165 4.38 -36.94 4.71
CA GLY A 165 4.78 -38.29 4.30
C GLY A 165 6.26 -38.45 4.59
N GLU A 166 6.58 -39.38 5.50
CA GLU A 166 7.94 -39.83 5.82
C GLU A 166 8.71 -40.23 4.56
N GLY A 167 9.93 -39.77 4.51
CA GLY A 167 11.08 -40.41 3.95
C GLY A 167 10.99 -41.15 2.63
N VAL A 168 11.50 -40.53 1.57
CA VAL A 168 12.36 -41.25 0.59
C VAL A 168 13.47 -40.29 0.16
N ALA A 169 14.68 -40.61 0.57
CA ALA A 169 15.89 -40.07 -0.05
C ALA A 169 16.00 -40.69 -1.44
N ALA A 170 16.14 -39.87 -2.48
CA ALA A 170 17.02 -40.11 -3.59
C ALA A 170 16.79 -39.19 -4.79
N SER A 171 17.91 -38.78 -5.31
CA SER A 171 18.25 -38.32 -6.67
C SER A 171 17.79 -36.95 -7.12
N GLU A 172 18.75 -36.05 -7.05
CA GLU A 172 18.89 -34.82 -7.86
C GLU A 172 18.83 -35.19 -9.35
N THR A 173 17.84 -34.63 -10.05
CA THR A 173 17.92 -34.41 -11.51
C THR A 173 16.93 -33.32 -11.90
N ASP A 174 17.43 -32.24 -12.41
CA ASP A 174 16.94 -31.25 -13.42
C ASP A 174 15.42 -31.00 -13.62
N SER A 175 14.59 -30.98 -12.59
CA SER A 175 13.15 -30.59 -12.72
C SER A 175 12.73 -29.35 -11.95
N ASP A 176 13.66 -28.68 -11.27
CA ASP A 176 13.30 -27.57 -10.36
C ASP A 176 13.01 -26.22 -11.04
N ALA A 177 13.45 -26.04 -12.29
CA ALA A 177 13.26 -24.78 -13.01
C ALA A 177 11.83 -24.60 -13.56
N VAL A 178 11.15 -25.67 -13.93
CA VAL A 178 9.78 -25.61 -14.48
C VAL A 178 8.74 -25.43 -13.37
N SER A 179 8.93 -26.09 -12.23
CA SER A 179 8.04 -25.99 -11.07
C SER A 179 8.03 -24.58 -10.44
N SER A 180 9.19 -23.93 -10.33
CA SER A 180 9.29 -22.58 -9.78
C SER A 180 8.68 -21.50 -10.69
N ALA A 181 8.74 -21.67 -12.00
CA ALA A 181 8.13 -20.77 -12.97
C ALA A 181 6.59 -20.87 -12.99
N GLU A 182 6.03 -22.07 -12.87
CA GLU A 182 4.57 -22.29 -12.78
C GLU A 182 3.99 -21.74 -11.46
N VAL A 183 4.63 -21.99 -10.33
CA VAL A 183 4.21 -21.46 -9.03
C VAL A 183 4.29 -19.93 -9.02
N GLY A 184 5.32 -19.34 -9.64
CA GLY A 184 5.44 -17.89 -9.82
C GLY A 184 4.31 -17.30 -10.67
N GLY A 185 3.90 -17.99 -11.74
CA GLY A 185 2.80 -17.59 -12.63
C GLY A 185 1.44 -17.60 -11.93
N ILE A 186 1.15 -18.61 -11.14
CA ILE A 186 -0.11 -18.74 -10.37
C ILE A 186 -0.19 -17.67 -9.28
N ALA A 187 0.91 -17.41 -8.58
CA ALA A 187 0.96 -16.37 -7.56
C ALA A 187 0.75 -14.96 -8.15
N ALA A 188 1.38 -14.66 -9.29
CA ALA A 188 1.20 -13.40 -10.01
C ALA A 188 -0.23 -13.23 -10.52
N GLY A 189 -0.88 -14.29 -11.01
CA GLY A 189 -2.29 -14.30 -11.41
C GLY A 189 -3.22 -13.98 -10.25
N GLY A 190 -3.00 -14.56 -9.08
CA GLY A 190 -3.77 -14.30 -7.87
C GLY A 190 -3.63 -12.85 -7.38
N GLU A 191 -2.45 -12.27 -7.47
CA GLU A 191 -2.21 -10.87 -7.13
C GLU A 191 -2.97 -9.93 -8.07
N LEU A 192 -2.91 -10.18 -9.38
CA LEU A 192 -3.63 -9.40 -10.39
C LEU A 192 -5.14 -9.45 -10.17
N ILE A 193 -5.71 -10.62 -9.92
CA ILE A 193 -7.13 -10.78 -9.60
C ILE A 193 -7.48 -9.93 -8.38
N GLY A 194 -6.65 -9.97 -7.33
CA GLY A 194 -6.84 -9.15 -6.14
C GLY A 194 -6.81 -7.64 -6.42
N TYR A 195 -5.96 -7.17 -7.32
CA TYR A 195 -5.93 -5.77 -7.74
C TYR A 195 -7.19 -5.37 -8.49
N LEU A 196 -7.63 -6.18 -9.46
CA LEU A 196 -8.85 -5.93 -10.24
C LEU A 196 -10.09 -5.88 -9.36
N GLU A 197 -10.22 -6.80 -8.41
CA GLU A 197 -11.32 -6.78 -7.44
C GLU A 197 -11.34 -5.50 -6.60
N ARG A 198 -10.20 -5.07 -6.09
CA ARG A 198 -10.10 -3.84 -5.29
C ARG A 198 -10.43 -2.59 -6.11
N VAL A 199 -9.98 -2.53 -7.37
CA VAL A 199 -10.34 -1.44 -8.27
C VAL A 199 -11.86 -1.38 -8.46
N LEU A 200 -12.50 -2.52 -8.74
CA LEU A 200 -13.95 -2.58 -8.92
C LEU A 200 -14.71 -2.20 -7.63
N ILE A 201 -14.33 -2.76 -6.49
CA ILE A 201 -14.97 -2.46 -5.19
C ILE A 201 -14.84 -0.98 -4.86
N LEU A 202 -13.64 -0.40 -5.02
CA LEU A 202 -13.40 1.02 -4.76
C LEU A 202 -14.23 1.90 -5.69
N THR A 203 -14.25 1.59 -6.98
CA THR A 203 -15.04 2.31 -7.98
C THR A 203 -16.53 2.29 -7.62
N PHE A 204 -17.08 1.12 -7.29
CA PHE A 204 -18.50 1.00 -6.94
C PHE A 204 -18.82 1.62 -5.58
N THR A 205 -17.88 1.61 -4.63
CA THR A 205 -18.06 2.31 -3.35
C THR A 205 -18.15 3.83 -3.57
N ILE A 206 -17.25 4.39 -4.37
CA ILE A 206 -17.26 5.84 -4.70
C ILE A 206 -18.51 6.20 -5.50
N ALA A 207 -18.95 5.33 -6.42
CA ALA A 207 -20.18 5.51 -7.19
C ALA A 207 -21.47 5.29 -6.35
N GLY A 208 -21.37 4.85 -5.09
CA GLY A 208 -22.52 4.55 -4.24
C GLY A 208 -23.30 3.29 -4.64
N SER A 209 -22.72 2.41 -5.46
CA SER A 209 -23.37 1.20 -5.98
C SER A 209 -23.05 -0.02 -5.12
N TYR A 210 -23.57 -0.06 -3.90
CA TYR A 210 -23.33 -1.16 -2.95
C TYR A 210 -23.87 -2.51 -3.42
N ALA A 211 -24.95 -2.51 -4.21
CA ALA A 211 -25.49 -3.72 -4.82
C ALA A 211 -24.47 -4.40 -5.75
N ALA A 212 -23.70 -3.60 -6.52
CA ALA A 212 -22.64 -4.13 -7.39
C ALA A 212 -21.50 -4.78 -6.58
N ILE A 213 -21.16 -4.22 -5.42
CA ILE A 213 -20.18 -4.82 -4.51
C ILE A 213 -20.69 -6.18 -4.00
N GLY A 214 -21.94 -6.25 -3.58
CA GLY A 214 -22.59 -7.49 -3.18
C GLY A 214 -22.59 -8.54 -4.29
N PHE A 215 -22.81 -8.12 -5.53
CA PHE A 215 -22.77 -9.01 -6.69
C PHE A 215 -21.36 -9.55 -6.97
N ILE A 216 -20.31 -8.71 -6.90
CA ILE A 216 -18.92 -9.17 -7.04
C ILE A 216 -18.59 -10.20 -5.98
N PHE A 217 -18.99 -9.95 -4.73
CA PHE A 217 -18.75 -10.87 -3.62
C PHE A 217 -19.48 -12.20 -3.80
N ALA A 218 -20.74 -12.16 -4.24
CA ALA A 218 -21.53 -13.35 -4.53
C ALA A 218 -20.93 -14.16 -5.69
N ALA A 219 -20.57 -13.50 -6.79
CA ALA A 219 -19.93 -14.14 -7.95
C ALA A 219 -18.63 -14.85 -7.54
N LYS A 220 -17.77 -14.15 -6.77
CA LYS A 220 -16.52 -14.74 -6.25
C LYS A 220 -16.79 -15.97 -5.37
N SER A 221 -17.79 -15.90 -4.53
CA SER A 221 -18.20 -17.04 -3.68
C SER A 221 -18.66 -18.24 -4.52
N ILE A 222 -19.44 -18.01 -5.56
CA ILE A 222 -19.96 -19.08 -6.46
C ILE A 222 -18.81 -19.76 -7.19
N PHE A 223 -17.90 -19.00 -7.82
CA PHE A 223 -16.74 -19.57 -8.52
C PHE A 223 -15.88 -20.41 -7.58
N ARG A 224 -15.79 -20.00 -6.33
CA ARG A 224 -15.00 -20.70 -5.33
C ARG A 224 -15.64 -22.00 -4.85
N PHE A 225 -17.00 -22.06 -4.73
CA PHE A 225 -17.69 -23.31 -4.42
C PHE A 225 -17.38 -24.43 -5.41
N GLY A 226 -17.14 -24.09 -6.68
CA GLY A 226 -16.71 -25.05 -7.72
C GLY A 226 -15.32 -25.64 -7.48
N GLU A 227 -14.43 -24.89 -6.84
CA GLU A 227 -13.06 -25.35 -6.51
C GLU A 227 -13.02 -26.11 -5.19
N LEU A 228 -13.86 -25.71 -4.21
CA LEU A 228 -13.97 -26.33 -2.88
C LEU A 228 -14.38 -27.81 -2.93
N ASN A 229 -15.20 -28.19 -3.90
CA ASN A 229 -15.60 -29.60 -4.09
C ASN A 229 -14.45 -30.50 -4.61
N LYS A 230 -13.30 -29.90 -4.98
CA LYS A 230 -12.14 -30.63 -5.53
C LYS A 230 -10.94 -30.67 -4.58
N SER A 231 -10.91 -29.82 -3.54
CA SER A 231 -9.79 -29.76 -2.60
C SER A 231 -10.19 -30.36 -1.24
N GLU A 232 -9.49 -31.41 -0.82
CA GLU A 232 -9.61 -31.99 0.52
C GLU A 232 -9.03 -31.04 1.62
N ASP A 233 -8.42 -29.91 1.24
CA ASP A 233 -7.71 -29.01 2.16
C ASP A 233 -8.60 -27.83 2.64
N ARG A 234 -9.30 -28.09 3.74
CA ARG A 234 -10.13 -27.10 4.46
C ARG A 234 -9.31 -25.86 4.88
N SER A 235 -8.05 -26.06 5.24
CA SER A 235 -7.14 -25.02 5.73
C SER A 235 -6.84 -23.98 4.65
N MET A 236 -6.61 -24.42 3.41
CA MET A 236 -6.39 -23.56 2.25
C MET A 236 -7.63 -22.72 1.94
N THR A 237 -8.81 -23.33 2.08
CA THR A 237 -10.08 -22.63 1.88
C THR A 237 -10.29 -21.50 2.87
N GLU A 238 -10.08 -21.76 4.15
CA GLU A 238 -10.22 -20.77 5.23
C GLU A 238 -9.23 -19.61 5.02
N TYR A 239 -7.98 -19.92 4.68
CA TYR A 239 -6.93 -18.92 4.41
C TYR A 239 -7.32 -17.94 3.29
N VAL A 240 -7.78 -18.47 2.16
CA VAL A 240 -8.16 -17.64 1.01
C VAL A 240 -9.46 -16.89 1.29
N LEU A 241 -10.40 -17.46 2.08
CA LEU A 241 -11.62 -16.77 2.51
C LEU A 241 -11.30 -15.56 3.38
N ILE A 242 -10.43 -15.74 4.39
CA ILE A 242 -10.00 -14.64 5.28
C ILE A 242 -9.35 -13.53 4.46
N GLY A 243 -8.42 -13.85 3.56
CA GLY A 243 -7.76 -12.86 2.71
C GLY A 243 -8.74 -12.09 1.82
N SER A 244 -9.71 -12.79 1.28
CA SER A 244 -10.78 -12.23 0.45
C SER A 244 -11.68 -11.26 1.22
N LEU A 245 -12.19 -11.69 2.37
CA LEU A 245 -13.02 -10.85 3.24
C LEU A 245 -12.27 -9.60 3.70
N LEU A 246 -11.01 -9.77 4.13
CA LEU A 246 -10.17 -8.67 4.58
C LEU A 246 -9.94 -7.66 3.44
N SER A 247 -9.72 -8.13 2.22
CA SER A 247 -9.59 -7.28 1.04
C SER A 247 -10.84 -6.43 0.79
N VAL A 248 -12.02 -7.05 0.83
CA VAL A 248 -13.31 -6.35 0.63
C VAL A 248 -13.52 -5.30 1.71
N VAL A 249 -13.33 -5.66 2.99
CA VAL A 249 -13.53 -4.75 4.12
C VAL A 249 -12.60 -3.54 4.02
N ILE A 250 -11.29 -3.76 3.85
CA ILE A 250 -10.32 -2.66 3.77
C ILE A 250 -10.64 -1.75 2.59
N THR A 251 -10.92 -2.32 1.41
CA THR A 251 -11.19 -1.53 0.21
C THR A 251 -12.50 -0.72 0.33
N THR A 252 -13.54 -1.30 0.93
CA THR A 252 -14.80 -0.59 1.19
C THR A 252 -14.61 0.55 2.18
N VAL A 253 -13.81 0.36 3.22
CA VAL A 253 -13.46 1.43 4.18
C VAL A 253 -12.71 2.56 3.47
N ILE A 254 -11.71 2.24 2.65
CA ILE A 254 -10.97 3.25 1.86
C ILE A 254 -11.94 4.01 0.95
N GLY A 255 -12.81 3.32 0.20
CA GLY A 255 -13.78 3.93 -0.69
C GLY A 255 -14.78 4.83 0.04
N THR A 256 -15.22 4.41 1.23
CA THR A 256 -16.10 5.20 2.09
C THR A 256 -15.41 6.47 2.56
N LEU A 257 -14.15 6.39 3.00
CA LEU A 257 -13.35 7.55 3.40
C LEU A 257 -13.13 8.53 2.23
N VAL A 258 -12.87 8.00 1.03
CA VAL A 258 -12.76 8.80 -0.19
C VAL A 258 -14.10 9.50 -0.49
N SER A 259 -15.22 8.78 -0.44
CA SER A 259 -16.55 9.35 -0.69
C SER A 259 -16.90 10.45 0.30
N LEU A 260 -16.58 10.26 1.60
CA LEU A 260 -16.77 11.28 2.63
C LEU A 260 -15.90 12.51 2.39
N GLY A 261 -14.63 12.31 2.02
CA GLY A 261 -13.70 13.40 1.70
C GLY A 261 -14.12 14.23 0.49
N LEU A 262 -14.79 13.60 -0.49
CA LEU A 262 -15.37 14.27 -1.65
C LEU A 262 -16.73 14.93 -1.36
N GLY A 263 -17.28 14.76 -0.15
CA GLY A 263 -18.61 15.24 0.21
C GLY A 263 -19.75 14.50 -0.50
N ILE A 264 -19.49 13.30 -1.00
CA ILE A 264 -20.52 12.44 -1.61
C ILE A 264 -21.38 11.86 -0.49
N LYS A 265 -22.70 12.11 -0.55
CA LYS A 265 -23.63 11.52 0.43
C LYS A 265 -23.69 10.02 0.23
N ILE A 266 -23.31 9.29 1.25
CA ILE A 266 -23.48 7.84 1.31
C ILE A 266 -24.98 7.57 1.48
N LYS A 267 -25.58 6.90 0.51
CA LYS A 267 -27.01 6.51 0.55
C LYS A 267 -27.16 5.13 1.16
#